data_3432e5bd00ee3ec678e1288414df36b9
#
_entry.id   3432e5bd00ee3ec678e1288414df36b9
#
_cell.length_a   1.000
_cell.length_b   1.000
_cell.length_c   1.000
_cell.angle_alpha   90.00
_cell.angle_beta   90.00
_cell.angle_gamma   90.00
#
_symmetry.space_group_name_H-M   'P 1'
#
loop_
_entity.id
_entity.type
_entity.pdbx_description
1 polymer ?
#
loop_
_entity_poly.entity_id
_entity_poly.type
_entity_poly.pdbx_seq_one_letter_code
_entity_poly.pdbx_strand_id
1 'polypeptide(L)'
;MISTPAPPRVASVAVPGLGLAGLLASVGLGAAVALGWLPWDRYAKAALLVVQYGLVLPAALRFRRAAGVAGGEPFGRELRYAAILLLCAVAMPLAAHLGDAIYSGDESAYLFQARLFAAGRLTAESPAEVAPPRVFRFQHHLMHEGRWFGKYPPGWPALLAPATLVHGERLLNPLAALMILWLTWRIGLLLFGIVVADHAVLLLAASPFFTLSCVDYLSHAPACLLLALALYCLLLAWRGRHPARSLGGMLLALFLLALVRPYVAAWTGSLLGLGALWLLRFRWRKALLLAGAGAAAAVLALFVLLWFNKLVTGAYWPHAYALYTGTREIAEVSLSPASLWRNLTTLTAHALGETLLAGFPFLPLLAGFAVWRNRRRSKVILLLAALAASLVVAYLAQSRSSFSLVGERYYFETFFLMALLGALGWTEFWAGRPQAARLALGACLLLQMVLFPVYGRRLLDAHAPSRQVLRAVRELPLDDAVVFLRNSVHFRAFDLNPNPPDWRRAPLFLMADPGPARRRDVVCSLGRRRWVTAGYDDARGVALVGAAQPVNCPRPGSE
;
A
#
# COMPACT_ATOMS: atom_id res chain seq x y z
N MET A 1 49.56 -45.80 8.09
CA MET A 1 48.16 -45.78 8.59
C MET A 1 47.80 -44.34 8.87
N ILE A 2 47.07 -43.71 7.94
CA ILE A 2 46.57 -42.35 8.08
C ILE A 2 45.25 -42.45 8.81
N SER A 3 45.20 -41.98 10.06
CA SER A 3 43.97 -41.93 10.88
C SER A 3 43.04 -40.89 10.26
N THR A 4 41.91 -41.35 9.73
CA THR A 4 40.79 -40.50 9.35
C THR A 4 40.25 -39.79 10.61
N PRO A 5 40.11 -38.42 10.60
CA PRO A 5 39.50 -37.73 11.73
C PRO A 5 38.06 -38.15 11.86
N ALA A 6 37.62 -38.45 13.08
CA ALA A 6 36.24 -38.81 13.39
C ALA A 6 35.28 -37.67 12.93
N PRO A 7 34.11 -38.00 12.37
CA PRO A 7 33.16 -37.00 11.93
C PRO A 7 32.74 -36.14 13.15
N PRO A 8 32.59 -34.80 12.98
CA PRO A 8 32.17 -33.93 14.06
C PRO A 8 30.82 -34.41 14.60
N ARG A 9 30.74 -34.69 15.89
CA ARG A 9 29.48 -34.98 16.57
C ARG A 9 28.54 -33.80 16.35
N VAL A 10 27.47 -34.02 15.60
CA VAL A 10 26.34 -33.10 15.50
C VAL A 10 25.75 -33.00 16.90
N ALA A 11 26.11 -31.97 17.63
CA ALA A 11 25.45 -31.68 18.89
C ALA A 11 23.97 -31.44 18.58
N SER A 12 23.11 -32.29 19.13
CA SER A 12 21.66 -32.08 19.07
C SER A 12 21.34 -30.75 19.76
N VAL A 13 21.11 -29.71 18.97
CA VAL A 13 20.72 -28.40 19.50
C VAL A 13 19.26 -28.54 19.93
N ALA A 14 19.05 -28.87 21.20
CA ALA A 14 17.71 -28.85 21.77
C ALA A 14 17.15 -27.43 21.67
N VAL A 15 16.06 -27.26 20.93
CA VAL A 15 15.30 -26.00 20.95
C VAL A 15 14.77 -25.81 22.37
N PRO A 16 15.08 -24.69 23.05
CA PRO A 16 14.58 -24.47 24.40
C PRO A 16 13.05 -24.64 24.42
N GLY A 17 12.53 -25.48 25.32
CA GLY A 17 11.09 -25.85 25.33
C GLY A 17 10.12 -24.65 25.32
N LEU A 18 10.49 -23.53 25.98
CA LEU A 18 9.74 -22.27 25.91
C LEU A 18 9.65 -21.67 24.51
N GLY A 19 10.67 -21.85 23.67
CA GLY A 19 10.66 -21.31 22.30
C GLY A 19 9.76 -22.11 21.37
N LEU A 20 9.80 -23.44 21.50
CA LEU A 20 8.89 -24.33 20.78
C LEU A 20 7.44 -24.10 21.22
N ALA A 21 7.20 -23.98 22.54
CA ALA A 21 5.87 -23.67 23.07
C ALA A 21 5.35 -22.31 22.57
N GLY A 22 6.19 -21.26 22.56
CA GLY A 22 5.83 -19.95 22.02
C GLY A 22 5.53 -19.98 20.52
N LEU A 23 6.33 -20.72 19.73
CA LEU A 23 6.08 -20.92 18.31
C LEU A 23 4.75 -21.65 18.07
N LEU A 24 4.53 -22.77 18.75
CA LEU A 24 3.28 -23.54 18.66
C LEU A 24 2.07 -22.72 19.11
N ALA A 25 2.20 -21.93 20.18
CA ALA A 25 1.14 -21.03 20.62
C ALA A 25 0.84 -19.94 19.58
N SER A 26 1.85 -19.35 18.95
CA SER A 26 1.66 -18.36 17.88
C SER A 26 0.97 -18.97 16.66
N VAL A 27 1.42 -20.15 16.22
CA VAL A 27 0.82 -20.89 15.09
C VAL A 27 -0.60 -21.31 15.43
N GLY A 28 -0.83 -21.87 16.63
CA GLY A 28 -2.16 -22.30 17.08
C GLY A 28 -3.15 -21.14 17.19
N LEU A 29 -2.75 -20.01 17.77
CA LEU A 29 -3.58 -18.81 17.88
C LEU A 29 -3.91 -18.24 16.50
N GLY A 30 -2.91 -18.12 15.62
CA GLY A 30 -3.13 -17.66 14.24
C GLY A 30 -4.03 -18.61 13.45
N ALA A 31 -3.85 -19.93 13.59
CA ALA A 31 -4.71 -20.93 12.97
C ALA A 31 -6.16 -20.85 13.50
N ALA A 32 -6.36 -20.68 14.80
CA ALA A 32 -7.69 -20.51 15.39
C ALA A 32 -8.43 -19.28 14.83
N VAL A 33 -7.72 -18.18 14.63
CA VAL A 33 -8.28 -16.99 13.96
C VAL A 33 -8.56 -17.25 12.48
N ALA A 34 -7.62 -17.88 11.75
CA ALA A 34 -7.79 -18.21 10.33
C ALA A 34 -8.99 -19.14 10.09
N LEU A 35 -9.24 -20.08 11.00
CA LEU A 35 -10.38 -20.99 10.94
C LEU A 35 -11.70 -20.39 11.48
N GLY A 36 -11.65 -19.15 11.97
CA GLY A 36 -12.83 -18.46 12.50
C GLY A 36 -13.23 -18.89 13.92
N TRP A 37 -12.39 -19.64 14.62
CA TRP A 37 -12.63 -20.06 16.03
C TRP A 37 -12.42 -18.92 17.02
N LEU A 38 -11.57 -17.95 16.68
CA LEU A 38 -11.32 -16.75 17.46
C LEU A 38 -11.47 -15.50 16.58
N PRO A 39 -12.03 -14.40 17.10
CA PRO A 39 -12.11 -13.14 16.39
C PRO A 39 -10.72 -12.51 16.24
N TRP A 40 -10.48 -11.86 15.08
CA TRP A 40 -9.27 -11.06 14.87
C TRP A 40 -9.45 -9.66 15.46
N ASP A 41 -9.44 -9.60 16.78
CA ASP A 41 -9.61 -8.38 17.56
C ASP A 41 -8.30 -7.89 18.20
N ARG A 42 -8.39 -6.83 18.99
CA ARG A 42 -7.25 -6.27 19.72
C ARG A 42 -6.58 -7.24 20.71
N TYR A 43 -7.35 -8.17 21.28
CA TYR A 43 -6.85 -9.12 22.26
C TYR A 43 -6.07 -10.24 21.59
N ALA A 44 -6.56 -10.79 20.49
CA ALA A 44 -5.84 -11.78 19.69
C ALA A 44 -4.53 -11.21 19.15
N LYS A 45 -4.53 -9.97 18.66
CA LYS A 45 -3.33 -9.26 18.20
C LYS A 45 -2.33 -9.02 19.33
N ALA A 46 -2.79 -8.53 20.49
CA ALA A 46 -1.94 -8.32 21.65
C ALA A 46 -1.34 -9.64 22.15
N ALA A 47 -2.14 -10.70 22.24
CA ALA A 47 -1.67 -12.02 22.61
C ALA A 47 -0.59 -12.53 21.65
N LEU A 48 -0.80 -12.38 20.34
CA LEU A 48 0.19 -12.79 19.33
C LEU A 48 1.50 -12.00 19.47
N LEU A 49 1.44 -10.68 19.69
CA LEU A 49 2.62 -9.84 19.94
C LEU A 49 3.35 -10.26 21.22
N VAL A 50 2.63 -10.48 22.31
CA VAL A 50 3.22 -10.94 23.58
C VAL A 50 3.91 -12.29 23.40
N VAL A 51 3.28 -13.23 22.69
CA VAL A 51 3.89 -14.54 22.43
C VAL A 51 5.13 -14.42 21.53
N GLN A 52 5.04 -13.65 20.44
CA GLN A 52 6.18 -13.49 19.52
C GLN A 52 7.36 -12.77 20.20
N TYR A 53 7.12 -11.62 20.79
CA TYR A 53 8.21 -10.81 21.35
C TYR A 53 8.57 -11.22 22.80
N GLY A 54 7.64 -11.74 23.57
CA GLY A 54 7.86 -12.18 24.96
C GLY A 54 8.41 -13.60 25.09
N LEU A 55 8.04 -14.52 24.22
CA LEU A 55 8.46 -15.93 24.30
C LEU A 55 9.40 -16.35 23.17
N VAL A 56 9.02 -16.07 21.90
CA VAL A 56 9.78 -16.55 20.75
C VAL A 56 11.12 -15.79 20.62
N LEU A 57 11.14 -14.49 20.84
CA LEU A 57 12.39 -13.70 20.73
C LEU A 57 13.43 -14.10 21.80
N PRO A 58 13.11 -14.18 23.11
CA PRO A 58 14.07 -14.67 24.12
C PRO A 58 14.57 -16.09 23.83
N ALA A 59 13.69 -16.97 23.32
CA ALA A 59 14.07 -18.31 22.94
C ALA A 59 15.01 -18.33 21.74
N ALA A 60 14.77 -17.50 20.73
CA ALA A 60 15.68 -17.33 19.57
C ALA A 60 17.05 -16.83 20.01
N LEU A 61 17.11 -15.89 20.99
CA LEU A 61 18.37 -15.40 21.55
C LEU A 61 19.12 -16.51 22.32
N ARG A 62 18.43 -17.34 23.10
CA ARG A 62 19.02 -18.50 23.79
C ARG A 62 19.50 -19.56 22.81
N PHE A 63 18.67 -19.89 21.79
CA PHE A 63 19.02 -20.82 20.73
C PHE A 63 20.28 -20.38 19.99
N ARG A 64 20.38 -19.08 19.63
CA ARG A 64 21.58 -18.52 19.00
C ARG A 64 22.82 -18.69 19.89
N ARG A 65 22.69 -18.50 21.21
CA ARG A 65 23.82 -18.68 22.16
C ARG A 65 24.25 -20.15 22.25
N ALA A 66 23.30 -21.06 22.26
CA ALA A 66 23.53 -22.49 22.37
C ALA A 66 24.04 -23.12 21.06
N ALA A 67 23.68 -22.54 19.90
CA ALA A 67 24.10 -23.03 18.60
C ALA A 67 25.61 -22.85 18.41
N GLY A 68 26.31 -23.96 18.20
CA GLY A 68 27.74 -23.97 17.90
C GLY A 68 28.06 -23.25 16.58
N VAL A 69 29.32 -22.82 16.41
CA VAL A 69 29.82 -22.31 15.14
C VAL A 69 30.07 -23.50 14.24
N ALA A 70 29.16 -23.76 13.31
CA ALA A 70 29.32 -24.82 12.31
C ALA A 70 29.51 -24.19 10.92
N GLY A 71 30.46 -24.68 10.15
CA GLY A 71 30.61 -24.33 8.76
C GLY A 71 29.41 -24.86 7.95
N GLY A 72 29.00 -24.10 6.95
CA GLY A 72 27.94 -24.48 6.02
C GLY A 72 27.71 -23.37 5.01
N GLU A 73 27.27 -23.73 3.82
CA GLU A 73 26.93 -22.73 2.82
C GLU A 73 25.70 -21.92 3.22
N PRO A 74 25.69 -20.59 2.96
CA PRO A 74 24.51 -19.78 3.15
C PRO A 74 23.41 -20.23 2.19
N PHE A 75 22.15 -19.82 2.49
CA PHE A 75 21.03 -20.02 1.56
C PHE A 75 21.37 -19.43 0.20
N GLY A 76 21.10 -20.23 -0.86
CA GLY A 76 21.35 -19.85 -2.22
C GLY A 76 20.19 -19.08 -2.85
N ARG A 77 20.20 -19.07 -4.19
CA ARG A 77 19.22 -18.40 -5.05
C ARG A 77 17.77 -18.90 -4.88
N GLU A 78 17.58 -20.01 -4.18
CA GLU A 78 16.28 -20.62 -3.88
C GLU A 78 15.37 -19.65 -3.12
N LEU A 79 15.90 -18.85 -2.21
CA LEU A 79 15.14 -17.86 -1.45
C LEU A 79 14.51 -16.80 -2.36
N ARG A 80 15.24 -16.36 -3.38
CA ARG A 80 14.74 -15.39 -4.36
C ARG A 80 13.60 -15.96 -5.20
N TYR A 81 13.74 -17.20 -5.67
CA TYR A 81 12.68 -17.87 -6.42
C TYR A 81 11.45 -18.13 -5.54
N ALA A 82 11.66 -18.55 -4.29
CA ALA A 82 10.57 -18.73 -3.34
C ALA A 82 9.82 -17.40 -3.09
N ALA A 83 10.53 -16.27 -2.98
CA ALA A 83 9.92 -14.96 -2.83
C ALA A 83 9.05 -14.57 -4.05
N ILE A 84 9.55 -14.75 -5.26
CA ILE A 84 8.81 -14.47 -6.50
C ILE A 84 7.58 -15.39 -6.61
N LEU A 85 7.75 -16.68 -6.35
CA LEU A 85 6.65 -17.66 -6.39
C LEU A 85 5.59 -17.34 -5.36
N LEU A 86 5.98 -16.97 -4.12
CA LEU A 86 5.05 -16.60 -3.07
C LEU A 86 4.22 -15.37 -3.46
N LEU A 87 4.87 -14.30 -3.96
CA LEU A 87 4.16 -13.11 -4.41
C LEU A 87 3.20 -13.44 -5.56
N CYS A 88 3.67 -14.18 -6.58
CA CYS A 88 2.83 -14.56 -7.71
C CYS A 88 1.66 -15.47 -7.30
N ALA A 89 1.90 -16.44 -6.41
CA ALA A 89 0.87 -17.38 -5.96
C ALA A 89 -0.20 -16.75 -5.06
N VAL A 90 0.13 -15.64 -4.39
CA VAL A 90 -0.81 -14.95 -3.49
C VAL A 90 -1.42 -13.72 -4.15
N ALA A 91 -0.60 -12.75 -4.58
CA ALA A 91 -1.10 -11.46 -5.02
C ALA A 91 -1.83 -11.51 -6.37
N MET A 92 -1.34 -12.29 -7.34
CA MET A 92 -1.96 -12.35 -8.67
C MET A 92 -3.35 -12.99 -8.66
N PRO A 93 -3.56 -14.21 -8.09
CA PRO A 93 -4.89 -14.80 -8.02
C PRO A 93 -5.86 -13.98 -7.18
N LEU A 94 -5.38 -13.38 -6.08
CA LEU A 94 -6.20 -12.54 -5.22
C LEU A 94 -6.65 -11.27 -5.96
N ALA A 95 -5.76 -10.60 -6.68
CA ALA A 95 -6.10 -9.46 -7.52
C ALA A 95 -7.11 -9.83 -8.61
N ALA A 96 -6.90 -10.94 -9.31
CA ALA A 96 -7.84 -11.44 -10.31
C ALA A 96 -9.22 -11.78 -9.71
N HIS A 97 -9.25 -12.38 -8.52
CA HIS A 97 -10.50 -12.71 -7.82
C HIS A 97 -11.28 -11.48 -7.37
N LEU A 98 -10.59 -10.45 -6.89
CA LEU A 98 -11.23 -9.20 -6.48
C LEU A 98 -11.78 -8.40 -7.66
N GLY A 99 -11.13 -8.48 -8.82
CA GLY A 99 -11.56 -7.78 -10.02
C GLY A 99 -11.71 -6.27 -9.79
N ASP A 100 -12.90 -5.73 -10.02
CA ASP A 100 -13.24 -4.32 -9.82
C ASP A 100 -13.92 -4.01 -8.47
N ALA A 101 -13.94 -4.96 -7.53
CA ALA A 101 -14.43 -4.72 -6.19
C ALA A 101 -13.63 -3.62 -5.48
N ILE A 102 -14.29 -2.80 -4.70
CA ILE A 102 -13.73 -1.63 -4.01
C ILE A 102 -14.13 -1.72 -2.54
N TYR A 103 -13.22 -1.43 -1.62
CA TYR A 103 -13.56 -1.35 -0.20
C TYR A 103 -13.41 0.06 0.38
N SER A 104 -12.78 0.98 -0.36
CA SER A 104 -12.52 2.34 0.13
C SER A 104 -12.80 3.41 -0.93
N GLY A 105 -13.17 4.60 -0.47
CA GLY A 105 -13.38 5.75 -1.35
C GLY A 105 -12.09 6.19 -2.06
N ASP A 106 -10.91 5.91 -1.46
CA ASP A 106 -9.61 6.17 -2.11
C ASP A 106 -9.48 5.37 -3.40
N GLU A 107 -9.74 4.05 -3.36
CA GLU A 107 -9.70 3.18 -4.54
C GLU A 107 -10.70 3.61 -5.59
N SER A 108 -11.93 3.92 -5.14
CA SER A 108 -13.01 4.42 -5.99
C SER A 108 -12.59 5.68 -6.76
N ALA A 109 -11.99 6.64 -6.07
CA ALA A 109 -11.59 7.91 -6.68
C ALA A 109 -10.43 7.74 -7.68
N TYR A 110 -9.47 6.87 -7.39
CA TYR A 110 -8.40 6.54 -8.35
C TYR A 110 -8.96 5.88 -9.61
N LEU A 111 -9.84 4.90 -9.45
CA LEU A 111 -10.41 4.16 -10.57
C LEU A 111 -11.33 5.04 -11.43
N PHE A 112 -12.17 5.87 -10.79
CA PHE A 112 -13.03 6.83 -11.50
C PHE A 112 -12.19 7.80 -12.33
N GLN A 113 -11.14 8.41 -11.76
CA GLN A 113 -10.26 9.32 -12.48
C GLN A 113 -9.49 8.62 -13.60
N ALA A 114 -9.08 7.36 -13.41
CA ALA A 114 -8.44 6.56 -14.44
C ALA A 114 -9.37 6.31 -15.64
N ARG A 115 -10.63 5.98 -15.38
CA ARG A 115 -11.66 5.81 -16.43
C ARG A 115 -11.92 7.10 -17.19
N LEU A 116 -11.91 8.25 -16.51
CA LEU A 116 -11.99 9.56 -17.18
C LEU A 116 -10.82 9.75 -18.14
N PHE A 117 -9.60 9.48 -17.70
CA PHE A 117 -8.40 9.61 -18.53
C PHE A 117 -8.41 8.62 -19.71
N ALA A 118 -8.86 7.38 -19.50
CA ALA A 118 -9.02 6.39 -20.56
C ALA A 118 -10.05 6.82 -21.62
N ALA A 119 -11.08 7.59 -21.22
CA ALA A 119 -12.05 8.20 -22.11
C ALA A 119 -11.57 9.53 -22.76
N GLY A 120 -10.32 9.93 -22.56
CA GLY A 120 -9.76 11.19 -23.06
C GLY A 120 -10.30 12.44 -22.36
N ARG A 121 -10.83 12.29 -21.13
CA ARG A 121 -11.45 13.37 -20.35
C ARG A 121 -10.69 13.59 -19.05
N LEU A 122 -10.68 14.83 -18.56
CA LEU A 122 -10.14 15.17 -17.24
C LEU A 122 -11.22 15.14 -16.17
N THR A 123 -12.46 15.44 -16.54
CA THR A 123 -13.63 15.50 -15.68
C THR A 123 -14.84 14.90 -16.37
N ALA A 124 -15.81 14.40 -15.60
CA ALA A 124 -17.17 14.14 -16.08
C ALA A 124 -18.03 15.38 -15.89
N GLU A 125 -19.19 15.42 -16.56
CA GLU A 125 -20.25 16.37 -16.27
C GLU A 125 -20.82 16.09 -14.88
N SER A 126 -21.06 17.13 -14.09
CA SER A 126 -21.63 16.96 -12.75
C SER A 126 -23.12 16.65 -12.82
N PRO A 127 -23.59 15.55 -12.23
CA PRO A 127 -25.03 15.29 -12.13
C PRO A 127 -25.74 16.21 -11.13
N ALA A 128 -25.00 17.02 -10.38
CA ALA A 128 -25.57 17.94 -9.39
C ALA A 128 -26.42 19.09 -9.98
N GLU A 129 -26.27 19.35 -11.29
CA GLU A 129 -27.09 20.33 -11.98
C GLU A 129 -28.53 19.88 -12.19
N VAL A 130 -28.75 18.57 -12.22
CA VAL A 130 -30.07 17.97 -12.47
C VAL A 130 -30.69 17.26 -11.26
N ALA A 131 -29.93 17.06 -10.18
CA ALA A 131 -30.43 16.43 -8.96
C ALA A 131 -29.65 16.90 -7.73
N PRO A 132 -30.23 16.78 -6.50
CA PRO A 132 -29.60 17.27 -5.28
C PRO A 132 -28.20 16.72 -5.07
N PRO A 133 -27.19 17.55 -4.79
CA PRO A 133 -25.79 17.11 -4.64
C PRO A 133 -25.58 16.00 -3.59
N ARG A 134 -26.47 15.92 -2.60
CA ARG A 134 -26.35 14.95 -1.49
C ARG A 134 -26.43 13.50 -1.96
N VAL A 135 -27.13 13.21 -3.05
CA VAL A 135 -27.30 11.84 -3.57
C VAL A 135 -26.10 11.34 -4.39
N PHE A 136 -25.19 12.25 -4.78
CA PHE A 136 -23.98 11.94 -5.55
C PHE A 136 -22.67 12.11 -4.77
N ARG A 137 -22.77 12.34 -3.46
CA ARG A 137 -21.60 12.65 -2.63
C ARG A 137 -20.81 11.39 -2.29
N PHE A 138 -20.06 10.89 -3.27
CA PHE A 138 -19.10 9.81 -3.04
C PHE A 138 -17.84 10.32 -2.36
N GLN A 139 -17.26 9.50 -1.50
CA GLN A 139 -16.05 9.84 -0.75
C GLN A 139 -14.88 10.05 -1.71
N HIS A 140 -14.11 11.11 -1.50
CA HIS A 140 -12.95 11.49 -2.31
C HIS A 140 -13.25 11.88 -3.76
N HIS A 141 -14.52 12.11 -4.09
CA HIS A 141 -14.95 12.70 -5.36
C HIS A 141 -15.45 14.13 -5.11
N LEU A 142 -15.21 14.99 -6.07
CA LEU A 142 -15.60 16.40 -6.03
C LEU A 142 -16.55 16.72 -7.16
N MET A 143 -17.60 17.46 -6.83
CA MET A 143 -18.45 18.16 -7.79
C MET A 143 -18.21 19.65 -7.60
N HIS A 144 -17.67 20.30 -8.61
CA HIS A 144 -17.28 21.70 -8.55
C HIS A 144 -17.44 22.36 -9.92
N GLU A 145 -18.17 23.47 -10.01
CA GLU A 145 -18.40 24.22 -11.24
C GLU A 145 -18.82 23.33 -12.44
N GLY A 146 -19.86 22.52 -12.27
CA GLY A 146 -20.37 21.64 -13.32
C GLY A 146 -19.45 20.44 -13.66
N ARG A 147 -18.38 20.22 -12.95
CA ARG A 147 -17.37 19.17 -13.17
C ARG A 147 -17.39 18.15 -12.05
N TRP A 148 -17.17 16.88 -12.41
CA TRP A 148 -17.07 15.76 -11.45
C TRP A 148 -15.77 15.01 -11.65
N PHE A 149 -14.94 14.90 -10.61
CA PHE A 149 -13.58 14.36 -10.67
C PHE A 149 -13.10 13.84 -9.30
N GLY A 150 -12.00 13.08 -9.28
CA GLY A 150 -11.34 12.63 -8.06
C GLY A 150 -10.41 13.68 -7.46
N LYS A 151 -10.26 13.70 -6.14
CA LYS A 151 -9.41 14.69 -5.43
C LYS A 151 -7.89 14.48 -5.58
N TYR A 152 -7.46 13.32 -6.11
CA TYR A 152 -6.07 12.89 -6.07
C TYR A 152 -5.22 13.47 -7.21
N PRO A 153 -3.87 13.53 -7.02
CA PRO A 153 -2.94 13.89 -8.08
C PRO A 153 -3.06 12.97 -9.29
N PRO A 154 -2.71 13.46 -10.51
CA PRO A 154 -2.99 12.76 -11.75
C PRO A 154 -2.10 11.54 -12.02
N GLY A 155 -0.94 11.42 -11.38
CA GLY A 155 0.07 10.45 -11.77
C GLY A 155 -0.38 8.99 -11.69
N TRP A 156 -0.99 8.59 -10.58
CA TRP A 156 -1.48 7.21 -10.44
C TRP A 156 -2.69 6.92 -11.33
N PRO A 157 -3.75 7.75 -11.36
CA PRO A 157 -4.83 7.56 -12.33
C PRO A 157 -4.35 7.49 -13.78
N ALA A 158 -3.36 8.27 -14.18
CA ALA A 158 -2.81 8.23 -15.53
C ALA A 158 -2.10 6.90 -15.85
N LEU A 159 -1.43 6.28 -14.86
CA LEU A 159 -0.84 4.95 -15.01
C LEU A 159 -1.90 3.84 -15.05
N LEU A 160 -3.00 4.00 -14.30
CA LEU A 160 -4.12 3.06 -14.32
C LEU A 160 -4.92 3.12 -15.63
N ALA A 161 -5.03 4.29 -16.26
CA ALA A 161 -5.93 4.53 -17.39
C ALA A 161 -5.77 3.52 -18.55
N PRO A 162 -4.57 3.22 -19.07
CA PRO A 162 -4.42 2.23 -20.12
C PRO A 162 -4.89 0.84 -19.71
N ALA A 163 -4.69 0.47 -18.44
CA ALA A 163 -5.08 -0.84 -17.94
C ALA A 163 -6.60 -1.00 -17.79
N THR A 164 -7.34 0.12 -17.58
CA THR A 164 -8.82 0.07 -17.54
C THR A 164 -9.43 -0.30 -18.90
N LEU A 165 -8.73 -0.05 -20.01
CA LEU A 165 -9.19 -0.40 -21.36
C LEU A 165 -9.22 -1.93 -21.60
N VAL A 166 -8.41 -2.67 -20.83
CA VAL A 166 -8.28 -4.14 -20.92
C VAL A 166 -8.74 -4.85 -19.65
N HIS A 167 -9.38 -4.13 -18.73
CA HIS A 167 -9.82 -4.63 -17.41
C HIS A 167 -8.69 -5.27 -16.58
N GLY A 168 -7.46 -4.77 -16.76
CA GLY A 168 -6.25 -5.25 -16.09
C GLY A 168 -5.74 -4.33 -14.98
N GLU A 169 -6.48 -3.32 -14.60
CA GLU A 169 -6.05 -2.26 -13.69
C GLU A 169 -5.63 -2.78 -12.31
N ARG A 170 -6.30 -3.82 -11.79
CA ARG A 170 -5.94 -4.39 -10.49
C ARG A 170 -4.61 -5.17 -10.50
N LEU A 171 -4.15 -5.61 -11.65
CA LEU A 171 -2.87 -6.31 -11.78
C LEU A 171 -1.65 -5.38 -11.73
N LEU A 172 -1.82 -4.06 -11.90
CA LEU A 172 -0.69 -3.13 -11.94
C LEU A 172 0.08 -3.08 -10.61
N ASN A 173 -0.60 -3.12 -9.47
CA ASN A 173 0.06 -3.11 -8.17
C ASN A 173 0.84 -4.42 -7.89
N PRO A 174 0.31 -5.65 -8.14
CA PRO A 174 1.10 -6.87 -8.12
C PRO A 174 2.32 -6.86 -9.06
N LEU A 175 2.18 -6.30 -10.27
CA LEU A 175 3.30 -6.14 -11.19
C LEU A 175 4.34 -5.13 -10.66
N ALA A 176 3.89 -4.02 -10.08
CA ALA A 176 4.79 -3.08 -9.39
C ALA A 176 5.52 -3.77 -8.24
N ALA A 177 4.86 -4.65 -7.47
CA ALA A 177 5.48 -5.41 -6.39
C ALA A 177 6.59 -6.33 -6.90
N LEU A 178 6.43 -7.01 -8.04
CA LEU A 178 7.51 -7.80 -8.68
C LEU A 178 8.71 -6.92 -9.03
N MET A 179 8.47 -5.73 -9.56
CA MET A 179 9.54 -4.76 -9.86
C MET A 179 10.21 -4.23 -8.60
N ILE A 180 9.46 -4.02 -7.51
CA ILE A 180 10.01 -3.65 -6.19
C ILE A 180 10.89 -4.78 -5.66
N LEU A 181 10.48 -6.05 -5.73
CA LEU A 181 11.33 -7.19 -5.35
C LEU A 181 12.62 -7.20 -6.17
N TRP A 182 12.53 -7.03 -7.48
CA TRP A 182 13.69 -6.98 -8.36
C TRP A 182 14.64 -5.82 -7.99
N LEU A 183 14.12 -4.61 -7.78
CA LEU A 183 14.93 -3.45 -7.37
C LEU A 183 15.54 -3.65 -5.98
N THR A 184 14.79 -4.21 -5.02
CA THR A 184 15.28 -4.55 -3.68
C THR A 184 16.45 -5.53 -3.77
N TRP A 185 16.32 -6.55 -4.61
CA TRP A 185 17.40 -7.49 -4.87
C TRP A 185 18.63 -6.80 -5.50
N ARG A 186 18.43 -5.94 -6.52
CA ARG A 186 19.52 -5.19 -7.19
C ARG A 186 20.23 -4.25 -6.22
N ILE A 187 19.49 -3.56 -5.36
CA ILE A 187 20.04 -2.67 -4.32
C ILE A 187 20.82 -3.50 -3.29
N GLY A 188 20.23 -4.60 -2.80
CA GLY A 188 20.88 -5.51 -1.86
C GLY A 188 22.17 -6.10 -2.42
N LEU A 189 22.15 -6.57 -3.67
CA LEU A 189 23.31 -7.09 -4.36
C LEU A 189 24.42 -6.02 -4.51
N LEU A 190 24.03 -4.81 -4.85
CA LEU A 190 24.94 -3.69 -5.02
C LEU A 190 25.62 -3.27 -3.72
N LEU A 191 24.91 -3.32 -2.60
CA LEU A 191 25.39 -2.80 -1.30
C LEU A 191 26.01 -3.87 -0.40
N PHE A 192 25.41 -5.05 -0.33
CA PHE A 192 25.66 -6.04 0.72
C PHE A 192 25.99 -7.44 0.19
N GLY A 193 25.86 -7.66 -1.12
CA GLY A 193 26.12 -8.96 -1.75
C GLY A 193 24.87 -9.85 -1.84
N ILE A 194 25.07 -11.03 -2.48
CA ILE A 194 23.97 -11.90 -2.92
C ILE A 194 23.15 -12.46 -1.75
N VAL A 195 23.80 -12.83 -0.66
CA VAL A 195 23.14 -13.44 0.51
C VAL A 195 22.13 -12.49 1.14
N VAL A 196 22.53 -11.24 1.37
CA VAL A 196 21.63 -10.21 1.93
C VAL A 196 20.54 -9.86 0.93
N ALA A 197 20.87 -9.80 -0.36
CA ALA A 197 19.88 -9.51 -1.40
C ALA A 197 18.79 -10.58 -1.48
N ASP A 198 19.14 -11.86 -1.46
CA ASP A 198 18.20 -12.98 -1.50
C ASP A 198 17.33 -13.04 -0.23
N HIS A 199 17.91 -12.80 0.95
CA HIS A 199 17.13 -12.68 2.19
C HIS A 199 16.18 -11.49 2.16
N ALA A 200 16.61 -10.32 1.67
CA ALA A 200 15.78 -9.11 1.65
C ALA A 200 14.51 -9.31 0.83
N VAL A 201 14.58 -9.93 -0.35
CA VAL A 201 13.39 -10.20 -1.17
C VAL A 201 12.47 -11.24 -0.54
N LEU A 202 13.02 -12.25 0.14
CA LEU A 202 12.21 -13.22 0.87
C LEU A 202 11.48 -12.56 2.05
N LEU A 203 12.18 -11.78 2.89
CA LEU A 203 11.58 -11.07 4.01
C LEU A 203 10.48 -10.11 3.56
N LEU A 204 10.67 -9.47 2.41
CA LEU A 204 9.69 -8.57 1.82
C LEU A 204 8.46 -9.32 1.31
N ALA A 205 8.63 -10.35 0.48
CA ALA A 205 7.53 -11.13 -0.09
C ALA A 205 6.77 -11.97 0.95
N ALA A 206 7.47 -12.48 1.97
CA ALA A 206 6.87 -13.22 3.06
C ALA A 206 6.12 -12.34 4.08
N SER A 207 6.13 -11.01 3.90
CA SER A 207 5.35 -10.09 4.70
C SER A 207 3.92 -9.95 4.15
N PRO A 208 2.85 -10.36 4.87
CA PRO A 208 1.48 -10.06 4.47
C PRO A 208 1.25 -8.57 4.25
N PHE A 209 1.88 -7.71 5.04
CA PHE A 209 1.79 -6.25 4.86
C PHE A 209 2.22 -5.82 3.46
N PHE A 210 3.35 -6.31 2.95
CA PHE A 210 3.79 -5.97 1.60
C PHE A 210 2.92 -6.63 0.52
N THR A 211 2.78 -7.95 0.60
CA THR A 211 2.18 -8.75 -0.49
C THR A 211 0.68 -8.47 -0.65
N LEU A 212 -0.07 -8.37 0.46
CA LEU A 212 -1.51 -8.13 0.39
C LEU A 212 -1.85 -6.65 0.15
N SER A 213 -1.04 -5.69 0.61
CA SER A 213 -1.24 -4.28 0.26
C SER A 213 -0.97 -3.96 -1.21
N CYS A 214 -0.35 -4.88 -1.97
CA CYS A 214 -0.19 -4.73 -3.41
C CYS A 214 -1.39 -5.23 -4.22
N VAL A 215 -2.52 -5.58 -3.60
CA VAL A 215 -3.71 -6.10 -4.29
C VAL A 215 -4.80 -5.04 -4.47
N ASP A 216 -4.68 -3.91 -3.79
CA ASP A 216 -5.61 -2.78 -3.87
C ASP A 216 -5.30 -1.82 -5.05
N TYR A 217 -6.14 -0.79 -5.24
CA TYR A 217 -5.91 0.27 -6.24
C TYR A 217 -5.14 1.48 -5.67
N LEU A 218 -4.59 1.39 -4.48
CA LEU A 218 -3.92 2.51 -3.85
C LEU A 218 -2.58 2.84 -4.52
N SER A 219 -2.17 4.09 -4.41
CA SER A 219 -0.95 4.61 -5.04
C SER A 219 0.35 4.26 -4.31
N HIS A 220 0.29 3.41 -3.27
CA HIS A 220 1.45 3.09 -2.43
C HIS A 220 2.49 2.23 -3.14
N ALA A 221 2.07 1.18 -3.86
CA ALA A 221 2.99 0.30 -4.59
C ALA A 221 3.73 1.04 -5.73
N PRO A 222 3.07 1.82 -6.61
CA PRO A 222 3.80 2.60 -7.62
C PRO A 222 4.71 3.67 -7.00
N ALA A 223 4.32 4.29 -5.87
CA ALA A 223 5.20 5.23 -5.18
C ALA A 223 6.44 4.55 -4.60
N CYS A 224 6.29 3.36 -3.98
CA CYS A 224 7.39 2.53 -3.51
C CYS A 224 8.33 2.14 -4.66
N LEU A 225 7.78 1.73 -5.81
CA LEU A 225 8.54 1.40 -7.01
C LEU A 225 9.40 2.58 -7.48
N LEU A 226 8.80 3.77 -7.58
CA LEU A 226 9.50 4.99 -8.02
C LEU A 226 10.59 5.41 -7.02
N LEU A 227 10.32 5.29 -5.71
CA LEU A 227 11.32 5.53 -4.67
C LEU A 227 12.48 4.54 -4.75
N ALA A 228 12.20 3.25 -4.89
CA ALA A 228 13.22 2.21 -5.04
C ALA A 228 14.06 2.43 -6.31
N LEU A 229 13.43 2.84 -7.42
CA LEU A 229 14.12 3.18 -8.67
C LEU A 229 15.03 4.41 -8.49
N ALA A 230 14.54 5.46 -7.84
CA ALA A 230 15.34 6.66 -7.55
C ALA A 230 16.57 6.34 -6.70
N LEU A 231 16.41 5.55 -5.65
CA LEU A 231 17.51 5.07 -4.81
C LEU A 231 18.50 4.21 -5.61
N TYR A 232 17.99 3.27 -6.42
CA TYR A 232 18.85 2.41 -7.25
C TYR A 232 19.69 3.24 -8.22
N CYS A 233 19.08 4.23 -8.87
CA CYS A 233 19.78 5.16 -9.76
C CYS A 233 20.86 5.98 -9.00
N LEU A 234 20.56 6.48 -7.80
CA LEU A 234 21.55 7.16 -6.96
C LEU A 234 22.74 6.25 -6.64
N LEU A 235 22.49 4.99 -6.29
CA LEU A 235 23.53 4.02 -5.95
C LEU A 235 24.38 3.62 -7.17
N LEU A 236 23.79 3.54 -8.37
CA LEU A 236 24.55 3.35 -9.61
C LEU A 236 25.49 4.54 -9.90
N ALA A 237 24.99 5.77 -9.72
CA ALA A 237 25.82 6.97 -9.82
C ALA A 237 26.96 6.96 -8.81
N TRP A 238 26.70 6.51 -7.60
CA TRP A 238 27.69 6.37 -6.53
C TRP A 238 28.79 5.35 -6.86
N ARG A 239 28.43 4.26 -7.55
CA ARG A 239 29.37 3.26 -8.07
C ARG A 239 30.11 3.69 -9.35
N GLY A 240 29.88 4.92 -9.82
CA GLY A 240 30.50 5.44 -11.04
C GLY A 240 29.91 4.88 -12.35
N ARG A 241 28.81 4.13 -12.30
CA ARG A 241 28.15 3.55 -13.47
C ARG A 241 27.29 4.60 -14.15
N HIS A 242 27.75 5.13 -15.30
CA HIS A 242 27.05 6.15 -16.09
C HIS A 242 26.41 7.26 -15.24
N PRO A 243 27.20 8.01 -14.43
CA PRO A 243 26.66 8.83 -13.34
C PRO A 243 25.66 9.88 -13.80
N ALA A 244 25.85 10.48 -14.98
CA ALA A 244 24.91 11.47 -15.52
C ALA A 244 23.54 10.84 -15.85
N ARG A 245 23.53 9.69 -16.55
CA ARG A 245 22.30 8.96 -16.87
C ARG A 245 21.61 8.48 -15.61
N SER A 246 22.37 7.98 -14.63
CA SER A 246 21.80 7.49 -13.37
C SER A 246 21.21 8.61 -12.54
N LEU A 247 21.85 9.78 -12.44
CA LEU A 247 21.28 10.94 -11.75
C LEU A 247 20.06 11.49 -12.50
N GLY A 248 20.06 11.48 -13.85
CA GLY A 248 18.88 11.79 -14.65
C GLY A 248 17.72 10.85 -14.39
N GLY A 249 17.98 9.54 -14.31
CA GLY A 249 16.99 8.53 -13.93
C GLY A 249 16.43 8.73 -12.52
N MET A 250 17.27 9.12 -11.56
CA MET A 250 16.83 9.49 -10.21
C MET A 250 15.86 10.67 -10.25
N LEU A 251 16.21 11.74 -10.96
CA LEU A 251 15.38 12.94 -11.07
C LEU A 251 14.04 12.64 -11.77
N LEU A 252 14.06 11.83 -12.82
CA LEU A 252 12.82 11.40 -13.50
C LEU A 252 11.93 10.56 -12.57
N ALA A 253 12.51 9.63 -11.83
CA ALA A 253 11.74 8.82 -10.88
C ALA A 253 11.15 9.68 -9.76
N LEU A 254 11.88 10.68 -9.23
CA LEU A 254 11.38 11.63 -8.24
C LEU A 254 10.31 12.56 -8.80
N PHE A 255 10.45 13.01 -10.04
CA PHE A 255 9.42 13.78 -10.74
C PHE A 255 8.11 12.99 -10.87
N LEU A 256 8.18 11.75 -11.33
CA LEU A 256 7.02 10.88 -11.43
C LEU A 256 6.42 10.57 -10.05
N LEU A 257 7.27 10.35 -9.04
CA LEU A 257 6.83 10.16 -7.65
C LEU A 257 6.05 11.38 -7.14
N ALA A 258 6.48 12.60 -7.48
CA ALA A 258 5.77 13.81 -7.11
C ALA A 258 4.38 13.91 -7.75
N LEU A 259 4.21 13.42 -8.98
CA LEU A 259 2.89 13.36 -9.63
C LEU A 259 1.98 12.28 -9.03
N VAL A 260 2.54 11.22 -8.44
CA VAL A 260 1.80 10.12 -7.80
C VAL A 260 1.49 10.46 -6.33
N ARG A 261 2.52 10.85 -5.55
CA ARG A 261 2.43 11.16 -4.11
C ARG A 261 3.37 12.32 -3.76
N PRO A 262 2.92 13.57 -3.92
CA PRO A 262 3.75 14.78 -3.70
C PRO A 262 4.42 14.82 -2.33
N TYR A 263 3.68 14.43 -1.29
CA TYR A 263 4.17 14.43 0.09
C TYR A 263 5.33 13.45 0.30
N VAL A 264 5.20 12.23 -0.21
CA VAL A 264 6.28 11.21 -0.17
C VAL A 264 7.50 11.70 -0.95
N ALA A 265 7.28 12.27 -2.15
CA ALA A 265 8.35 12.82 -2.97
C ALA A 265 9.12 13.95 -2.28
N ALA A 266 8.42 14.85 -1.57
CA ALA A 266 9.05 15.95 -0.85
C ALA A 266 10.01 15.45 0.23
N TRP A 267 9.56 14.52 1.08
CA TRP A 267 10.38 13.99 2.18
C TRP A 267 11.52 13.10 1.70
N THR A 268 11.20 12.06 0.93
CA THR A 268 12.20 11.09 0.48
C THR A 268 13.12 11.66 -0.60
N GLY A 269 12.57 12.51 -1.48
CA GLY A 269 13.32 13.18 -2.54
C GLY A 269 14.34 14.18 -1.98
N SER A 270 14.01 14.91 -0.91
CA SER A 270 14.98 15.79 -0.24
C SER A 270 16.18 15.00 0.30
N LEU A 271 15.95 13.86 0.94
CA LEU A 271 17.04 13.01 1.46
C LEU A 271 17.87 12.40 0.33
N LEU A 272 17.26 11.94 -0.75
CA LEU A 272 17.97 11.43 -1.92
C LEU A 272 18.76 12.53 -2.63
N GLY A 273 18.20 13.74 -2.73
CA GLY A 273 18.86 14.93 -3.27
C GLY A 273 20.09 15.32 -2.46
N LEU A 274 19.97 15.36 -1.13
CA LEU A 274 21.11 15.60 -0.23
C LEU A 274 22.19 14.51 -0.38
N GLY A 275 21.80 13.23 -0.49
CA GLY A 275 22.71 12.12 -0.76
C GLY A 275 23.45 12.28 -2.09
N ALA A 276 22.76 12.74 -3.14
CA ALA A 276 23.35 12.99 -4.45
C ALA A 276 24.30 14.21 -4.45
N LEU A 277 23.93 15.29 -3.77
CA LEU A 277 24.79 16.46 -3.58
C LEU A 277 26.04 16.12 -2.77
N TRP A 278 25.88 15.30 -1.71
CA TRP A 278 27.01 14.81 -0.94
C TRP A 278 27.97 13.95 -1.78
N LEU A 279 27.46 13.15 -2.71
CA LEU A 279 28.27 12.41 -3.68
C LEU A 279 29.15 13.35 -4.52
N LEU A 280 28.62 14.51 -4.90
CA LEU A 280 29.29 15.50 -5.75
C LEU A 280 30.00 16.62 -4.98
N ARG A 281 30.13 16.54 -3.65
CA ARG A 281 30.63 17.63 -2.78
C ARG A 281 32.00 18.22 -3.18
N PHE A 282 32.86 17.44 -3.80
CA PHE A 282 34.16 17.89 -4.33
C PHE A 282 34.13 18.34 -5.79
N ARG A 283 32.93 18.29 -6.42
CA ARG A 283 32.69 18.65 -7.82
C ARG A 283 31.63 19.72 -7.92
N TRP A 284 31.90 20.89 -7.33
CA TRP A 284 30.92 21.94 -7.10
C TRP A 284 30.07 22.32 -8.34
N ARG A 285 30.72 22.40 -9.54
CA ARG A 285 30.00 22.68 -10.81
C ARG A 285 28.94 21.61 -11.11
N LYS A 286 29.27 20.33 -10.92
CA LYS A 286 28.32 19.22 -11.11
C LYS A 286 27.25 19.19 -10.01
N ALA A 287 27.61 19.55 -8.79
CA ALA A 287 26.65 19.67 -7.69
C ALA A 287 25.64 20.80 -7.95
N LEU A 288 26.11 21.98 -8.44
CA LEU A 288 25.21 23.07 -8.83
C LEU A 288 24.31 22.69 -10.01
N LEU A 289 24.83 22.03 -11.03
CA LEU A 289 24.03 21.54 -12.17
C LEU A 289 22.96 20.54 -11.70
N LEU A 290 23.31 19.61 -10.80
CA LEU A 290 22.35 18.67 -10.24
C LEU A 290 21.29 19.37 -9.38
N ALA A 291 21.70 20.33 -8.52
CA ALA A 291 20.78 21.13 -7.71
C ALA A 291 19.83 21.93 -8.61
N GLY A 292 20.34 22.58 -9.66
CA GLY A 292 19.53 23.29 -10.65
C GLY A 292 18.56 22.37 -11.41
N ALA A 293 19.02 21.21 -11.87
CA ALA A 293 18.17 20.21 -12.52
C ALA A 293 17.12 19.63 -11.55
N GLY A 294 17.48 19.40 -10.29
CA GLY A 294 16.55 18.98 -9.24
C GLY A 294 15.47 20.02 -8.95
N ALA A 295 15.88 21.30 -8.81
CA ALA A 295 14.96 22.41 -8.65
C ALA A 295 14.04 22.56 -9.87
N ALA A 296 14.57 22.46 -11.09
CA ALA A 296 13.76 22.50 -12.30
C ALA A 296 12.76 21.34 -12.38
N ALA A 297 13.16 20.12 -12.01
CA ALA A 297 12.26 18.97 -11.94
C ALA A 297 11.15 19.17 -10.88
N ALA A 298 11.47 19.72 -9.72
CA ALA A 298 10.50 20.04 -8.67
C ALA A 298 9.52 21.13 -9.10
N VAL A 299 10.02 22.21 -9.72
CA VAL A 299 9.18 23.30 -10.30
C VAL A 299 8.28 22.75 -11.39
N LEU A 300 8.80 21.92 -12.29
CA LEU A 300 8.00 21.29 -13.35
C LEU A 300 6.92 20.37 -12.75
N ALA A 301 7.23 19.58 -11.74
CA ALA A 301 6.24 18.74 -11.05
C ALA A 301 5.14 19.60 -10.41
N LEU A 302 5.52 20.65 -9.71
CA LEU A 302 4.58 21.59 -9.10
C LEU A 302 3.72 22.28 -10.19
N PHE A 303 4.33 22.72 -11.29
CA PHE A 303 3.59 23.30 -12.40
C PHE A 303 2.57 22.32 -12.99
N VAL A 304 2.96 21.06 -13.26
CA VAL A 304 2.05 20.03 -13.77
C VAL A 304 0.89 19.79 -12.80
N LEU A 305 1.16 19.70 -11.50
CA LEU A 305 0.14 19.52 -10.46
C LEU A 305 -0.83 20.71 -10.40
N LEU A 306 -0.32 21.94 -10.40
CA LEU A 306 -1.14 23.16 -10.37
C LEU A 306 -1.92 23.34 -11.67
N TRP A 307 -1.30 23.03 -12.83
CA TRP A 307 -1.96 23.08 -14.12
C TRP A 307 -3.09 22.05 -14.20
N PHE A 308 -2.84 20.80 -13.79
CA PHE A 308 -3.90 19.79 -13.67
C PHE A 308 -5.03 20.28 -12.75
N ASN A 309 -4.67 20.84 -11.61
CA ASN A 309 -5.66 21.40 -10.69
C ASN A 309 -6.53 22.47 -11.37
N LYS A 310 -5.92 23.43 -12.08
CA LYS A 310 -6.65 24.45 -12.86
C LYS A 310 -7.61 23.84 -13.88
N LEU A 311 -7.16 22.77 -14.57
CA LEU A 311 -7.98 22.11 -15.58
C LEU A 311 -9.22 21.43 -14.99
N VAL A 312 -9.11 20.84 -13.77
CA VAL A 312 -10.23 20.13 -13.13
C VAL A 312 -11.09 21.02 -12.24
N THR A 313 -10.51 22.01 -11.55
CA THR A 313 -11.23 22.89 -10.60
C THR A 313 -11.54 24.29 -11.14
N GLY A 314 -10.97 24.68 -12.27
CA GLY A 314 -11.05 26.08 -12.78
C GLY A 314 -9.97 27.03 -12.21
N ALA A 315 -9.32 26.69 -11.11
CA ALA A 315 -8.33 27.52 -10.43
C ALA A 315 -7.03 26.79 -10.12
N TYR A 316 -5.90 27.52 -10.09
CA TYR A 316 -4.63 26.94 -9.61
C TYR A 316 -4.68 26.60 -8.12
N TRP A 317 -5.41 27.41 -7.32
CA TRP A 317 -5.59 27.28 -5.89
C TRP A 317 -7.00 27.76 -5.48
N PRO A 318 -7.68 27.12 -4.49
CA PRO A 318 -7.24 25.96 -3.73
C PRO A 318 -7.16 24.68 -4.59
N HIS A 319 -6.30 23.76 -4.22
CA HIS A 319 -6.20 22.48 -4.93
C HIS A 319 -7.35 21.53 -4.57
N ALA A 320 -7.61 20.50 -5.39
CA ALA A 320 -8.74 19.59 -5.25
C ALA A 320 -8.83 18.94 -3.86
N TYR A 321 -7.70 18.61 -3.24
CA TYR A 321 -7.68 18.04 -1.89
C TYR A 321 -8.14 19.07 -0.83
N ALA A 322 -7.71 20.34 -0.94
CA ALA A 322 -8.14 21.41 -0.04
C ALA A 322 -9.63 21.72 -0.21
N LEU A 323 -10.14 21.75 -1.45
CA LEU A 323 -11.58 21.86 -1.72
C LEU A 323 -12.38 20.73 -1.08
N TYR A 324 -11.86 19.50 -1.12
CA TYR A 324 -12.51 18.34 -0.51
C TYR A 324 -12.56 18.44 1.01
N THR A 325 -11.49 18.89 1.66
CA THR A 325 -11.41 19.00 3.13
C THR A 325 -12.06 20.26 3.67
N GLY A 326 -12.35 21.24 2.81
CA GLY A 326 -12.82 22.56 3.22
C GLY A 326 -11.74 23.42 3.90
N THR A 327 -10.48 22.98 3.83
CA THR A 327 -9.32 23.69 4.41
C THR A 327 -8.51 24.35 3.31
N ARG A 328 -7.89 25.50 3.62
CA ARG A 328 -6.94 26.16 2.70
C ARG A 328 -5.52 25.61 2.85
N GLU A 329 -5.30 24.70 3.78
CA GLU A 329 -3.98 24.16 4.11
C GLU A 329 -3.61 22.99 3.21
N ILE A 330 -2.35 22.93 2.80
CA ILE A 330 -1.78 21.87 1.95
C ILE A 330 -1.79 20.51 2.68
N ALA A 331 -1.64 20.54 4.00
CA ALA A 331 -1.78 19.41 4.90
C ALA A 331 -2.18 19.94 6.29
N GLU A 332 -3.02 19.19 7.00
CA GLU A 332 -3.28 19.45 8.42
C GLU A 332 -2.03 19.01 9.23
N VAL A 333 -0.97 19.81 9.13
CA VAL A 333 0.26 19.58 9.91
C VAL A 333 0.09 20.31 11.23
N SER A 334 0.11 19.57 12.32
CA SER A 334 0.10 20.12 13.66
C SER A 334 1.32 19.63 14.43
N LEU A 335 2.20 20.56 14.76
CA LEU A 335 3.40 20.32 15.58
C LEU A 335 3.16 20.58 17.07
N SER A 336 1.90 20.76 17.51
CA SER A 336 1.63 20.92 18.94
C SER A 336 2.00 19.64 19.70
N PRO A 337 2.55 19.76 20.93
CA PRO A 337 2.90 18.58 21.74
C PRO A 337 1.73 17.60 21.93
N ALA A 338 0.50 18.10 22.09
CA ALA A 338 -0.70 17.29 22.22
C ALA A 338 -1.02 16.52 20.93
N SER A 339 -0.86 17.14 19.75
CA SER A 339 -1.07 16.47 18.46
C SER A 339 0.00 15.41 18.20
N LEU A 340 1.26 15.73 18.47
CA LEU A 340 2.37 14.79 18.34
C LEU A 340 2.20 13.59 19.27
N TRP A 341 1.79 13.83 20.52
CA TRP A 341 1.50 12.77 21.49
C TRP A 341 0.34 11.88 21.05
N ARG A 342 -0.77 12.48 20.63
CA ARG A 342 -1.91 11.72 20.09
C ARG A 342 -1.52 10.89 18.89
N ASN A 343 -0.75 11.46 17.94
CA ASN A 343 -0.30 10.75 16.75
C ASN A 343 0.69 9.63 17.10
N LEU A 344 1.57 9.85 18.07
CA LEU A 344 2.48 8.84 18.58
C LEU A 344 1.71 7.68 19.26
N THR A 345 0.72 7.98 20.08
CA THR A 345 -0.12 6.95 20.74
C THR A 345 -0.97 6.19 19.72
N THR A 346 -1.52 6.86 18.71
CA THR A 346 -2.25 6.23 17.62
C THR A 346 -1.31 5.37 16.77
N LEU A 347 -0.11 5.86 16.48
CA LEU A 347 0.93 5.11 15.77
C LEU A 347 1.34 3.85 16.55
N THR A 348 1.58 3.99 17.86
CA THR A 348 1.97 2.85 18.69
C THR A 348 0.84 1.84 18.90
N ALA A 349 -0.40 2.30 19.09
CA ALA A 349 -1.54 1.43 19.37
C ALA A 349 -2.05 0.69 18.11
N HIS A 350 -2.08 1.36 16.97
CA HIS A 350 -2.67 0.82 15.73
C HIS A 350 -1.63 0.42 14.69
N ALA A 351 -0.64 1.27 14.42
CA ALA A 351 0.31 1.05 13.36
C ALA A 351 1.40 0.03 13.72
N LEU A 352 1.99 0.15 14.91
CA LEU A 352 3.04 -0.78 15.32
C LEU A 352 2.50 -2.19 15.50
N GLY A 353 1.33 -2.36 16.13
CA GLY A 353 0.74 -3.68 16.35
C GLY A 353 0.49 -4.42 15.04
N GLU A 354 -0.24 -3.81 14.12
CA GLU A 354 -0.59 -4.44 12.84
C GLU A 354 0.62 -4.57 11.89
N THR A 355 1.44 -3.52 11.78
CA THR A 355 2.61 -3.56 10.89
C THR A 355 3.68 -4.52 11.41
N LEU A 356 3.83 -4.66 12.74
CA LEU A 356 4.75 -5.63 13.33
C LEU A 356 4.27 -7.07 13.12
N LEU A 357 2.96 -7.32 13.20
CA LEU A 357 2.38 -8.65 12.97
C LEU A 357 2.35 -9.00 11.48
N ALA A 358 1.87 -8.07 10.64
CA ALA A 358 1.76 -8.27 9.21
C ALA A 358 3.11 -8.09 8.48
N GLY A 359 4.11 -7.48 9.12
CA GLY A 359 5.49 -7.48 8.68
C GLY A 359 6.18 -8.82 8.94
N PHE A 360 7.41 -8.99 8.47
CA PHE A 360 8.20 -10.18 8.83
C PHE A 360 8.60 -10.09 10.31
N PRO A 361 8.56 -11.21 11.10
CA PRO A 361 8.84 -11.22 12.52
C PRO A 361 10.20 -10.60 12.84
N PHE A 362 10.24 -9.74 13.85
CA PHE A 362 11.44 -9.06 14.35
C PHE A 362 12.13 -8.13 13.34
N LEU A 363 11.52 -7.87 12.16
CA LEU A 363 12.14 -7.07 11.10
C LEU A 363 12.67 -5.71 11.60
N PRO A 364 11.92 -4.89 12.38
CA PRO A 364 12.42 -3.62 12.90
C PRO A 364 13.60 -3.78 13.85
N LEU A 365 13.61 -4.85 14.68
CA LEU A 365 14.73 -5.12 15.60
C LEU A 365 15.99 -5.51 14.84
N LEU A 366 15.86 -6.33 13.81
CA LEU A 366 16.96 -6.73 12.92
C LEU A 366 17.52 -5.53 12.15
N ALA A 367 16.64 -4.68 11.63
CA ALA A 367 17.03 -3.45 10.96
C ALA A 367 17.76 -2.49 11.92
N GLY A 368 17.21 -2.28 13.12
CA GLY A 368 17.86 -1.50 14.18
C GLY A 368 19.23 -2.04 14.57
N PHE A 369 19.36 -3.37 14.70
CA PHE A 369 20.63 -4.03 14.98
C PHE A 369 21.66 -3.79 13.86
N ALA A 370 21.26 -3.92 12.59
CA ALA A 370 22.13 -3.64 11.45
C ALA A 370 22.63 -2.19 11.46
N VAL A 371 21.71 -1.22 11.70
CA VAL A 371 22.06 0.20 11.79
C VAL A 371 23.01 0.46 12.95
N TRP A 372 22.68 -0.05 14.15
CA TRP A 372 23.53 0.13 15.35
C TRP A 372 24.95 -0.40 15.15
N ARG A 373 25.07 -1.60 14.57
CA ARG A 373 26.36 -2.25 14.32
C ARG A 373 27.22 -1.51 13.30
N ASN A 374 26.60 -0.96 12.25
CA ASN A 374 27.29 -0.40 11.09
C ASN A 374 27.31 1.14 11.04
N ARG A 375 26.66 1.84 11.97
CA ARG A 375 26.47 3.31 11.93
C ARG A 375 27.76 4.12 11.81
N ARG A 376 28.85 3.63 12.37
CA ARG A 376 30.17 4.29 12.30
C ARG A 376 30.95 3.96 11.04
N ARG A 377 30.60 2.88 10.34
CA ARG A 377 31.37 2.33 9.21
C ARG A 377 30.74 2.65 7.85
N SER A 378 29.45 2.90 7.79
CA SER A 378 28.74 3.04 6.51
C SER A 378 27.72 4.18 6.52
N LYS A 379 28.01 5.24 5.75
CA LYS A 379 27.09 6.36 5.53
C LYS A 379 25.87 5.96 4.69
N VAL A 380 26.03 4.92 3.86
CA VAL A 380 24.91 4.38 3.07
C VAL A 380 23.86 3.77 3.99
N ILE A 381 24.26 3.02 5.00
CA ILE A 381 23.33 2.43 5.98
C ILE A 381 22.57 3.54 6.72
N LEU A 382 23.25 4.64 7.07
CA LEU A 382 22.57 5.79 7.67
C LEU A 382 21.58 6.46 6.71
N LEU A 383 21.90 6.56 5.41
CA LEU A 383 20.96 7.06 4.41
C LEU A 383 19.74 6.14 4.29
N LEU A 384 19.92 4.82 4.22
CA LEU A 384 18.80 3.86 4.17
C LEU A 384 17.94 3.96 5.44
N ALA A 385 18.55 4.09 6.61
CA ALA A 385 17.84 4.26 7.87
C ALA A 385 17.07 5.59 7.92
N ALA A 386 17.70 6.69 7.47
CA ALA A 386 17.06 7.99 7.41
C ALA A 386 15.85 7.98 6.44
N LEU A 387 15.99 7.35 5.27
CA LEU A 387 14.88 7.16 4.33
C LEU A 387 13.77 6.32 4.94
N ALA A 388 14.09 5.21 5.61
CA ALA A 388 13.11 4.36 6.27
C ALA A 388 12.36 5.11 7.39
N ALA A 389 13.06 5.93 8.17
CA ALA A 389 12.47 6.72 9.25
C ALA A 389 11.74 7.97 8.76
N SER A 390 12.07 8.49 7.58
CA SER A 390 11.58 9.79 7.09
C SER A 390 10.05 9.87 7.02
N LEU A 391 9.39 8.84 6.52
CA LEU A 391 7.94 8.81 6.43
C LEU A 391 7.28 8.62 7.80
N VAL A 392 7.91 7.88 8.72
CA VAL A 392 7.42 7.78 10.10
C VAL A 392 7.41 9.16 10.75
N VAL A 393 8.52 9.90 10.64
CA VAL A 393 8.63 11.27 11.16
C VAL A 393 7.65 12.22 10.47
N ALA A 394 7.57 12.14 9.14
CA ALA A 394 6.68 12.98 8.34
C ALA A 394 5.21 12.81 8.74
N TYR A 395 4.75 11.57 8.88
CA TYR A 395 3.36 11.29 9.21
C TYR A 395 3.04 11.44 10.70
N LEU A 396 4.04 11.48 11.60
CA LEU A 396 3.81 11.90 12.99
C LEU A 396 3.34 13.36 13.09
N ALA A 397 3.77 14.21 12.16
CA ALA A 397 3.35 15.61 12.10
C ALA A 397 1.96 15.81 11.46
N GLN A 398 1.40 14.80 10.81
CA GLN A 398 0.04 14.86 10.26
C GLN A 398 -0.99 14.45 11.30
N SER A 399 -2.15 15.13 11.28
CA SER A 399 -3.24 14.86 12.23
C SER A 399 -4.02 13.56 11.97
N ARG A 400 -3.66 12.81 10.94
CA ARG A 400 -4.40 11.62 10.49
C ARG A 400 -3.50 10.40 10.35
N SER A 401 -3.85 9.33 11.08
CA SER A 401 -3.38 7.97 10.76
C SER A 401 -4.24 7.39 9.65
N SER A 402 -3.62 6.65 8.72
CA SER A 402 -4.35 5.95 7.67
C SER A 402 -4.14 4.46 7.77
N PHE A 403 -4.99 3.85 8.56
CA PHE A 403 -5.02 2.40 8.70
C PHE A 403 -5.53 1.74 7.41
N SER A 404 -4.84 0.72 6.92
CA SER A 404 -5.34 -0.19 5.88
C SER A 404 -5.76 -1.53 6.51
N LEU A 405 -6.33 -2.42 5.69
CA LEU A 405 -6.75 -3.75 6.14
C LEU A 405 -5.60 -4.61 6.67
N VAL A 406 -4.35 -4.31 6.29
CA VAL A 406 -3.17 -5.14 6.58
C VAL A 406 -2.10 -4.40 7.39
N GLY A 407 -2.30 -3.13 7.74
CA GLY A 407 -1.35 -2.34 8.52
C GLY A 407 -1.38 -0.86 8.17
N GLU A 408 -0.38 -0.11 8.63
CA GLU A 408 -0.31 1.33 8.39
C GLU A 408 0.28 1.61 7.01
N ARG A 409 -0.58 1.90 6.04
CA ARG A 409 -0.22 2.06 4.63
C ARG A 409 0.76 3.21 4.35
N TYR A 410 0.84 4.22 5.22
CA TYR A 410 1.73 5.36 5.02
C TYR A 410 3.22 5.04 5.15
N TYR A 411 3.57 3.86 5.67
CA TYR A 411 4.96 3.39 5.75
C TYR A 411 5.32 2.38 4.66
N PHE A 412 4.38 2.08 3.78
CA PHE A 412 4.57 1.09 2.72
C PHE A 412 5.72 1.46 1.78
N GLU A 413 5.84 2.73 1.41
CA GLU A 413 6.83 3.19 0.42
C GLU A 413 8.27 2.97 0.86
N THR A 414 8.53 2.92 2.16
CA THR A 414 9.89 2.69 2.70
C THR A 414 10.09 1.27 3.24
N PHE A 415 9.08 0.40 3.16
CA PHE A 415 9.14 -0.93 3.78
C PHE A 415 10.21 -1.83 3.15
N PHE A 416 10.52 -1.69 1.87
CA PHE A 416 11.62 -2.40 1.22
C PHE A 416 13.00 -2.07 1.83
N LEU A 417 13.17 -0.86 2.38
CA LEU A 417 14.38 -0.46 3.10
C LEU A 417 14.50 -1.20 4.43
N MET A 418 13.37 -1.39 5.11
CA MET A 418 13.31 -2.20 6.33
C MET A 418 13.68 -3.65 6.04
N ALA A 419 13.23 -4.20 4.90
CA ALA A 419 13.59 -5.55 4.47
C ALA A 419 15.10 -5.67 4.16
N LEU A 420 15.70 -4.69 3.48
CA LEU A 420 17.13 -4.65 3.21
C LEU A 420 17.98 -4.58 4.50
N LEU A 421 17.63 -3.65 5.40
CA LEU A 421 18.33 -3.50 6.68
C LEU A 421 18.10 -4.71 7.59
N GLY A 422 16.87 -5.25 7.59
CA GLY A 422 16.53 -6.46 8.35
C GLY A 422 17.29 -7.69 7.85
N ALA A 423 17.45 -7.84 6.53
CA ALA A 423 18.25 -8.93 5.94
C ALA A 423 19.73 -8.81 6.28
N LEU A 424 20.27 -7.58 6.27
CA LEU A 424 21.64 -7.33 6.75
C LEU A 424 21.75 -7.70 8.24
N GLY A 425 20.81 -7.25 9.07
CA GLY A 425 20.76 -7.60 10.49
C GLY A 425 20.63 -9.10 10.73
N TRP A 426 19.81 -9.78 9.93
CA TRP A 426 19.67 -11.23 9.98
C TRP A 426 20.99 -11.95 9.69
N THR A 427 21.65 -11.60 8.59
CA THR A 427 22.92 -12.24 8.20
C THR A 427 24.03 -11.98 9.22
N GLU A 428 24.12 -10.78 9.77
CA GLU A 428 25.08 -10.45 10.81
C GLU A 428 24.76 -11.09 12.15
N PHE A 429 23.49 -11.18 12.52
CA PHE A 429 23.05 -11.81 13.77
C PHE A 429 23.35 -13.30 13.79
N TRP A 430 23.16 -13.99 12.67
CA TRP A 430 23.39 -15.42 12.54
C TRP A 430 24.77 -15.76 11.96
N ALA A 431 25.68 -14.81 11.86
CA ALA A 431 27.03 -15.05 11.32
C ALA A 431 27.70 -16.24 12.00
N GLY A 432 28.24 -17.16 11.19
CA GLY A 432 28.88 -18.40 11.66
C GLY A 432 27.92 -19.49 12.19
N ARG A 433 26.58 -19.32 12.02
CA ARG A 433 25.57 -20.29 12.49
C ARG A 433 24.52 -20.61 11.43
N PRO A 434 24.89 -21.11 10.23
CA PRO A 434 23.96 -21.23 9.10
C PRO A 434 22.81 -22.20 9.35
N GLN A 435 23.02 -23.29 10.10
CA GLN A 435 21.95 -24.23 10.43
C GLN A 435 20.91 -23.61 11.36
N ALA A 436 21.36 -22.90 12.39
CA ALA A 436 20.47 -22.19 13.30
C ALA A 436 19.71 -21.05 12.56
N ALA A 437 20.37 -20.36 11.64
CA ALA A 437 19.71 -19.37 10.77
C ALA A 437 18.60 -19.99 9.93
N ARG A 438 18.83 -21.19 9.33
CA ARG A 438 17.82 -21.90 8.54
C ARG A 438 16.60 -22.29 9.38
N LEU A 439 16.82 -22.88 10.58
CA LEU A 439 15.74 -23.26 11.47
C LEU A 439 14.94 -22.04 11.94
N ALA A 440 15.63 -20.96 12.31
CA ALA A 440 14.97 -19.72 12.72
C ALA A 440 14.18 -19.08 11.57
N LEU A 441 14.72 -19.08 10.35
CA LEU A 441 14.02 -18.58 9.16
C LEU A 441 12.79 -19.43 8.86
N GLY A 442 12.90 -20.75 8.91
CA GLY A 442 11.78 -21.67 8.74
C GLY A 442 10.66 -21.42 9.76
N ALA A 443 11.02 -21.22 11.03
CA ALA A 443 10.05 -20.87 12.08
C ALA A 443 9.35 -19.53 11.83
N CYS A 444 10.09 -18.49 11.40
CA CYS A 444 9.50 -17.20 11.04
C CYS A 444 8.58 -17.31 9.83
N LEU A 445 8.98 -18.07 8.79
CA LEU A 445 8.13 -18.32 7.62
C LEU A 445 6.85 -19.06 7.99
N LEU A 446 6.93 -20.07 8.88
CA LEU A 446 5.75 -20.77 9.34
C LEU A 446 4.76 -19.82 10.04
N LEU A 447 5.25 -18.91 10.88
CA LEU A 447 4.41 -17.87 11.50
C LEU A 447 3.71 -17.00 10.43
N GLN A 448 4.43 -16.60 9.39
CA GLN A 448 3.83 -15.78 8.32
C GLN A 448 2.82 -16.55 7.49
N MET A 449 3.08 -17.83 7.19
CA MET A 449 2.13 -18.67 6.45
C MET A 449 0.78 -18.81 7.16
N VAL A 450 0.75 -18.72 8.49
CA VAL A 450 -0.51 -18.69 9.26
C VAL A 450 -1.19 -17.31 9.17
N LEU A 451 -0.43 -16.23 9.11
CA LEU A 451 -0.97 -14.88 9.05
C LEU A 451 -1.50 -14.49 7.66
N PHE A 452 -0.97 -15.06 6.59
CA PHE A 452 -1.47 -14.79 5.24
C PHE A 452 -2.97 -15.08 5.07
N PRO A 453 -3.50 -16.26 5.43
CA PRO A 453 -4.94 -16.51 5.36
C PRO A 453 -5.76 -15.60 6.28
N VAL A 454 -5.25 -15.22 7.46
CA VAL A 454 -5.94 -14.28 8.36
C VAL A 454 -6.16 -12.92 7.70
N TYR A 455 -5.09 -12.32 7.20
CA TYR A 455 -5.17 -11.02 6.52
C TYR A 455 -5.82 -11.10 5.14
N GLY A 456 -5.60 -12.20 4.41
CA GLY A 456 -6.23 -12.47 3.11
C GLY A 456 -7.76 -12.58 3.24
N ARG A 457 -8.26 -13.30 4.24
CA ARG A 457 -9.69 -13.37 4.54
C ARG A 457 -10.26 -12.00 4.87
N ARG A 458 -9.61 -11.24 5.75
CA ARG A 458 -10.04 -9.87 6.08
C ARG A 458 -10.14 -8.98 4.84
N LEU A 459 -9.19 -9.11 3.92
CA LEU A 459 -9.21 -8.37 2.66
C LEU A 459 -10.36 -8.82 1.75
N LEU A 460 -10.61 -10.12 1.64
CA LEU A 460 -11.74 -10.67 0.89
C LEU A 460 -13.08 -10.22 1.47
N ASP A 461 -13.24 -10.31 2.80
CA ASP A 461 -14.46 -9.92 3.51
C ASP A 461 -14.75 -8.42 3.34
N ALA A 462 -13.72 -7.57 3.35
CA ALA A 462 -13.89 -6.14 3.13
C ALA A 462 -14.34 -5.78 1.70
N HIS A 463 -13.96 -6.58 0.69
CA HIS A 463 -14.34 -6.35 -0.70
C HIS A 463 -15.63 -7.09 -1.10
N ALA A 464 -16.05 -8.11 -0.36
CA ALA A 464 -17.18 -8.95 -0.70
C ALA A 464 -18.49 -8.17 -0.90
N PRO A 465 -18.86 -7.19 -0.05
CA PRO A 465 -20.11 -6.45 -0.21
C PRO A 465 -20.17 -5.69 -1.54
N SER A 466 -19.12 -4.92 -1.88
CA SER A 466 -19.10 -4.16 -3.13
C SER A 466 -19.10 -5.07 -4.36
N ARG A 467 -18.34 -6.17 -4.32
CA ARG A 467 -18.30 -7.15 -5.41
C ARG A 467 -19.67 -7.77 -5.67
N GLN A 468 -20.36 -8.21 -4.60
CA GLN A 468 -21.67 -8.84 -4.72
C GLN A 468 -22.72 -7.85 -5.21
N VAL A 469 -22.76 -6.62 -4.66
CA VAL A 469 -23.72 -5.59 -5.09
C VAL A 469 -23.49 -5.22 -6.55
N LEU A 470 -22.25 -4.97 -6.98
CA LEU A 470 -21.93 -4.63 -8.37
C LEU A 470 -22.32 -5.76 -9.34
N ARG A 471 -22.01 -7.01 -8.96
CA ARG A 471 -22.37 -8.17 -9.77
C ARG A 471 -23.88 -8.30 -9.92
N ALA A 472 -24.61 -8.27 -8.81
CA ALA A 472 -26.07 -8.40 -8.81
C ALA A 472 -26.78 -7.29 -9.62
N VAL A 473 -26.24 -6.05 -9.59
CA VAL A 473 -26.77 -4.94 -10.41
C VAL A 473 -26.48 -5.15 -11.90
N ARG A 474 -25.31 -5.66 -12.27
CA ARG A 474 -24.95 -5.92 -13.68
C ARG A 474 -25.74 -7.04 -14.34
N GLU A 475 -26.25 -7.97 -13.56
CA GLU A 475 -27.09 -9.08 -14.05
C GLU A 475 -28.53 -8.61 -14.39
N LEU A 476 -28.90 -7.38 -14.07
CA LEU A 476 -30.23 -6.81 -14.38
C LEU A 476 -30.21 -5.98 -15.67
N PRO A 477 -31.29 -6.01 -16.46
CA PRO A 477 -31.45 -5.18 -17.65
C PRO A 477 -31.81 -3.73 -17.24
N LEU A 478 -30.81 -2.96 -16.80
CA LEU A 478 -31.00 -1.64 -16.19
C LEU A 478 -30.58 -0.48 -17.09
N ASP A 479 -30.68 -0.58 -18.41
CA ASP A 479 -30.18 0.43 -19.35
C ASP A 479 -30.78 1.83 -19.16
N ASP A 480 -31.94 1.93 -18.48
CA ASP A 480 -32.67 3.17 -18.23
C ASP A 480 -33.10 3.33 -16.75
N ALA A 481 -32.30 2.85 -15.82
CA ALA A 481 -32.63 2.89 -14.42
C ALA A 481 -31.64 3.72 -13.59
N VAL A 482 -32.12 4.31 -12.51
CA VAL A 482 -31.33 4.87 -11.43
C VAL A 482 -31.18 3.81 -10.33
N VAL A 483 -29.95 3.57 -9.91
CA VAL A 483 -29.66 2.64 -8.82
C VAL A 483 -29.37 3.40 -7.53
N PHE A 484 -30.26 3.32 -6.56
CA PHE A 484 -30.07 3.89 -5.24
C PHE A 484 -29.34 2.89 -4.33
N LEU A 485 -28.12 3.22 -3.96
CA LEU A 485 -27.30 2.41 -3.08
C LEU A 485 -27.70 2.63 -1.61
N ARG A 486 -27.89 1.55 -0.87
CA ARG A 486 -28.21 1.56 0.57
C ARG A 486 -26.99 1.15 1.39
N ASN A 487 -26.66 1.96 2.39
CA ASN A 487 -25.62 1.63 3.35
C ASN A 487 -26.04 0.46 4.26
N SER A 488 -25.07 -0.34 4.67
CA SER A 488 -25.15 -1.28 5.78
C SER A 488 -23.91 -1.19 6.65
N VAL A 489 -23.75 -2.03 7.64
CA VAL A 489 -22.57 -2.04 8.51
C VAL A 489 -21.29 -2.35 7.71
N HIS A 490 -21.37 -3.33 6.80
CA HIS A 490 -20.23 -3.78 6.00
C HIS A 490 -20.18 -3.17 4.60
N PHE A 491 -21.25 -2.55 4.12
CA PHE A 491 -21.33 -1.91 2.82
C PHE A 491 -21.55 -0.40 2.94
N ARG A 492 -20.50 0.34 2.66
CA ARG A 492 -20.53 1.81 2.68
C ARG A 492 -20.69 2.33 1.26
N ALA A 493 -21.95 2.55 0.86
CA ALA A 493 -22.31 2.98 -0.49
C ALA A 493 -21.57 4.25 -0.95
N PHE A 494 -21.25 5.17 -0.03
CA PHE A 494 -20.51 6.40 -0.34
C PHE A 494 -19.03 6.17 -0.70
N ASP A 495 -18.47 4.99 -0.43
CA ASP A 495 -17.13 4.62 -0.86
C ASP A 495 -17.11 4.07 -2.30
N LEU A 496 -18.25 3.69 -2.84
CA LEU A 496 -18.38 3.03 -4.13
C LEU A 496 -18.94 3.97 -5.20
N ASN A 497 -18.10 4.45 -6.11
CA ASN A 497 -18.54 5.17 -7.32
C ASN A 497 -18.26 4.33 -8.57
N PRO A 498 -19.15 3.45 -9.00
CA PRO A 498 -18.98 2.64 -10.20
C PRO A 498 -19.41 3.37 -11.48
N ASN A 499 -19.87 4.62 -11.37
CA ASN A 499 -20.38 5.37 -12.51
C ASN A 499 -19.32 5.52 -13.61
N PRO A 500 -19.67 5.29 -14.89
CA PRO A 500 -18.78 5.53 -16.00
C PRO A 500 -18.63 7.05 -16.26
N PRO A 501 -17.62 7.47 -17.05
CA PRO A 501 -17.44 8.85 -17.46
C PRO A 501 -18.65 9.45 -18.17
N ASP A 502 -19.38 8.63 -18.94
CA ASP A 502 -20.65 8.97 -19.59
C ASP A 502 -21.83 8.35 -18.85
N TRP A 503 -22.08 8.84 -17.65
CA TRP A 503 -23.12 8.34 -16.76
C TRP A 503 -24.53 8.49 -17.35
N ARG A 504 -24.73 9.36 -18.35
CA ARG A 504 -26.03 9.51 -19.01
C ARG A 504 -26.46 8.28 -19.80
N ARG A 505 -25.49 7.45 -20.25
CA ARG A 505 -25.75 6.25 -21.08
C ARG A 505 -25.81 4.94 -20.31
N ALA A 506 -25.50 4.95 -19.01
CA ALA A 506 -25.46 3.75 -18.19
C ALA A 506 -26.31 3.91 -16.93
N PRO A 507 -26.60 2.82 -16.20
CA PRO A 507 -27.20 2.91 -14.88
C PRO A 507 -26.41 3.87 -14.00
N LEU A 508 -27.08 4.87 -13.45
CA LEU A 508 -26.47 5.86 -12.57
C LEU A 508 -26.58 5.41 -11.13
N PHE A 509 -25.45 5.18 -10.48
CA PHE A 509 -25.38 4.81 -9.07
C PHE A 509 -25.37 6.07 -8.20
N LEU A 510 -26.22 6.08 -7.19
CA LEU A 510 -26.37 7.18 -6.24
C LEU A 510 -25.93 6.72 -4.85
N MET A 511 -25.29 7.61 -4.09
CA MET A 511 -24.80 7.31 -2.75
C MET A 511 -25.92 7.00 -1.77
N ALA A 512 -26.99 7.77 -1.82
CA ALA A 512 -28.09 7.68 -0.87
C ALA A 512 -29.45 7.63 -1.54
N ASP A 513 -30.33 6.82 -0.99
CA ASP A 513 -31.74 6.82 -1.34
C ASP A 513 -32.39 8.11 -0.78
N PRO A 514 -32.95 9.00 -1.63
CA PRO A 514 -33.58 10.25 -1.17
C PRO A 514 -34.90 10.03 -0.42
N GLY A 515 -35.36 8.78 -0.30
CA GLY A 515 -36.64 8.39 0.26
C GLY A 515 -37.80 8.41 -0.74
N PRO A 516 -38.91 7.75 -0.40
CA PRO A 516 -40.03 7.51 -1.33
C PRO A 516 -40.59 8.77 -1.99
N ALA A 517 -40.74 9.85 -1.22
CA ALA A 517 -41.32 11.11 -1.68
C ALA A 517 -40.48 11.84 -2.75
N ARG A 518 -39.14 11.67 -2.73
CA ARG A 518 -38.24 12.38 -3.63
C ARG A 518 -37.62 11.52 -4.73
N ARG A 519 -37.82 10.18 -4.68
CA ARG A 519 -37.28 9.28 -5.70
C ARG A 519 -37.74 9.64 -7.10
N ARG A 520 -39.05 9.90 -7.23
CA ARG A 520 -39.70 10.28 -8.50
C ARG A 520 -39.01 11.51 -9.10
N ASP A 521 -38.87 12.57 -8.31
CA ASP A 521 -38.33 13.86 -8.78
C ASP A 521 -36.85 13.69 -9.21
N VAL A 522 -36.05 12.95 -8.42
CA VAL A 522 -34.65 12.65 -8.76
C VAL A 522 -34.57 11.81 -10.04
N VAL A 523 -35.36 10.78 -10.19
CA VAL A 523 -35.35 9.92 -11.39
C VAL A 523 -35.75 10.70 -12.64
N CYS A 524 -36.80 11.53 -12.52
CA CYS A 524 -37.29 12.35 -13.63
C CYS A 524 -36.31 13.46 -14.03
N SER A 525 -35.69 14.15 -13.04
CA SER A 525 -34.69 15.17 -13.31
C SER A 525 -33.44 14.62 -14.02
N LEU A 526 -33.13 13.35 -13.80
CA LEU A 526 -32.06 12.63 -14.50
C LEU A 526 -32.46 12.10 -15.88
N GLY A 527 -33.70 12.36 -16.32
CA GLY A 527 -34.22 11.86 -17.59
C GLY A 527 -34.44 10.34 -17.65
N ARG A 528 -34.56 9.69 -16.48
CA ARG A 528 -34.74 8.25 -16.35
C ARG A 528 -36.19 7.90 -16.07
N ARG A 529 -36.57 6.64 -16.30
CA ARG A 529 -37.96 6.18 -16.13
C ARG A 529 -38.10 5.01 -15.16
N ARG A 530 -37.00 4.46 -14.69
CA ARG A 530 -36.99 3.35 -13.74
C ARG A 530 -35.98 3.60 -12.63
N TRP A 531 -36.21 3.00 -11.48
CA TRP A 531 -35.26 2.96 -10.39
C TRP A 531 -35.26 1.60 -9.72
N VAL A 532 -34.14 1.31 -9.05
CA VAL A 532 -33.93 0.11 -8.26
C VAL A 532 -33.12 0.48 -7.01
N THR A 533 -33.33 -0.25 -5.92
CA THR A 533 -32.43 -0.14 -4.76
C THR A 533 -31.46 -1.31 -4.76
N ALA A 534 -30.21 -1.03 -4.44
CA ALA A 534 -29.18 -2.05 -4.26
C ALA A 534 -28.44 -1.82 -2.93
N GLY A 535 -28.09 -2.88 -2.24
CA GLY A 535 -27.40 -2.83 -0.95
C GLY A 535 -26.90 -4.20 -0.55
N TYR A 536 -26.49 -4.34 0.71
CA TYR A 536 -25.95 -5.57 1.26
C TYR A 536 -26.67 -5.94 2.55
N ASP A 537 -27.07 -7.20 2.67
CA ASP A 537 -27.65 -7.76 3.90
C ASP A 537 -26.52 -8.33 4.76
N ASP A 538 -26.16 -7.61 5.81
CA ASP A 538 -25.08 -8.00 6.71
C ASP A 538 -25.37 -9.31 7.46
N ALA A 539 -26.64 -9.61 7.73
CA ALA A 539 -27.03 -10.82 8.45
C ALA A 539 -26.93 -12.08 7.59
N ARG A 540 -27.28 -11.95 6.30
CA ARG A 540 -27.24 -13.06 5.34
C ARG A 540 -25.93 -13.11 4.53
N GLY A 541 -25.14 -12.04 4.52
CA GLY A 541 -23.92 -11.95 3.76
C GLY A 541 -24.11 -11.90 2.25
N VAL A 542 -25.24 -11.34 1.76
CA VAL A 542 -25.62 -11.33 0.35
C VAL A 542 -26.04 -9.94 -0.13
N ALA A 543 -25.87 -9.69 -1.44
CA ALA A 543 -26.41 -8.49 -2.05
C ALA A 543 -27.95 -8.54 -2.09
N LEU A 544 -28.56 -7.40 -1.79
CA LEU A 544 -29.99 -7.16 -1.94
C LEU A 544 -30.22 -6.22 -3.11
N VAL A 545 -30.95 -6.67 -4.12
CA VAL A 545 -31.36 -5.82 -5.23
C VAL A 545 -32.86 -5.90 -5.36
N GLY A 546 -33.53 -4.74 -5.26
CA GLY A 546 -34.99 -4.64 -5.39
C GLY A 546 -35.46 -4.82 -6.82
N ALA A 547 -36.77 -5.03 -7.01
CA ALA A 547 -37.35 -5.00 -8.33
C ALA A 547 -37.29 -3.60 -8.94
N ALA A 548 -37.05 -3.51 -10.26
CA ALA A 548 -37.09 -2.25 -10.99
C ALA A 548 -38.50 -1.66 -10.98
N GLN A 549 -38.61 -0.43 -10.48
CA GLN A 549 -39.87 0.29 -10.35
C GLN A 549 -40.01 1.33 -11.46
N PRO A 550 -41.11 1.35 -12.24
CA PRO A 550 -41.32 2.38 -13.24
C PRO A 550 -41.69 3.71 -12.58
N VAL A 551 -41.39 4.81 -13.26
CA VAL A 551 -41.77 6.17 -12.84
C VAL A 551 -42.46 6.89 -13.98
N ASN A 552 -43.64 7.42 -13.71
CA ASN A 552 -44.32 8.33 -14.63
C ASN A 552 -43.80 9.76 -14.43
N CYS A 553 -42.93 10.18 -15.33
CA CYS A 553 -42.40 11.55 -15.33
C CYS A 553 -43.37 12.47 -16.11
N PRO A 554 -43.57 13.73 -15.67
CA PRO A 554 -44.32 14.71 -16.44
C PRO A 554 -43.62 14.94 -17.79
N ARG A 555 -44.40 15.22 -18.83
CA ARG A 555 -43.85 15.55 -20.15
C ARG A 555 -43.11 16.90 -20.03
N PRO A 556 -41.91 17.06 -20.64
CA PRO A 556 -41.27 18.36 -20.72
C PRO A 556 -42.25 19.35 -21.38
N GLY A 557 -42.62 20.44 -20.67
CA GLY A 557 -43.47 21.50 -21.20
C GLY A 557 -44.95 21.43 -20.83
N SER A 558 -45.36 20.65 -19.81
CA SER A 558 -46.75 20.59 -19.34
C SER A 558 -47.02 21.43 -18.06
N GLU A 559 -46.18 22.46 -17.78
CA GLU A 559 -46.48 23.52 -16.80
C GLU A 559 -46.72 24.85 -17.50
#